data_bee7442274303de04372f9250c0c0822
#
_entry.id   bee7442274303de04372f9250c0c0822
#
_cell.length_a   1.000
_cell.length_b   1.000
_cell.length_c   1.000
_cell.angle_alpha   90.00
_cell.angle_beta   90.00
_cell.angle_gamma   90.00
#
_symmetry.space_group_name_H-M   'P 1'
#
loop_
_entity.id
_entity.type
_entity.pdbx_description
1 polymer ?
#
loop_
_entity_poly.entity_id
_entity_poly.type
_entity_poly.pdbx_seq_one_letter_code
_entity_poly.pdbx_strand_id
1 'polypeptide(L)'
;MNVSSGLAFVPLAMTPTYCATKAAIHSYTQSLRYQLKSTKVEVVELIPPYVQTTLMGDQMAEDPRAMPLKEFIDEVMSILQSQPDAKEICVKNVYPLRFAAESGQEKYESFFQQLNDSMHG
;
A
#
# COMPACT_ATOMS: atom_id res chain seq x y z
N MET A 1 -2.42 14.26 -2.92
CA MET A 1 -2.40 12.79 -2.69
C MET A 1 -0.97 12.28 -2.69
N ASN A 2 -0.59 11.56 -1.65
CA ASN A 2 0.70 10.88 -1.58
C ASN A 2 0.50 9.39 -1.83
N VAL A 3 1.48 8.75 -2.49
CA VAL A 3 1.39 7.32 -2.83
C VAL A 3 2.44 6.55 -2.03
N SER A 4 2.00 5.72 -1.10
CA SER A 4 2.83 4.79 -0.36
C SER A 4 2.76 3.39 -0.99
N SER A 5 2.63 2.36 -0.21
CA SER A 5 2.49 0.97 -0.66
C SER A 5 2.05 0.09 0.49
N GLY A 6 1.42 -1.02 0.19
CA GLY A 6 1.21 -2.07 1.20
C GLY A 6 2.52 -2.52 1.85
N LEU A 7 3.62 -2.45 1.12
CA LEU A 7 4.95 -2.79 1.65
C LEU A 7 5.49 -1.77 2.66
N ALA A 8 4.81 -0.64 2.86
CA ALA A 8 5.10 0.26 3.97
C ALA A 8 4.69 -0.35 5.33
N PHE A 9 3.77 -1.30 5.31
CA PHE A 9 3.17 -1.90 6.51
C PHE A 9 3.71 -3.29 6.81
N VAL A 10 4.05 -4.06 5.77
CA VAL A 10 4.72 -5.36 5.91
C VAL A 10 5.84 -5.40 4.88
N PRO A 11 7.11 -5.31 5.33
CA PRO A 11 8.20 -5.21 4.36
C PRO A 11 8.49 -6.53 3.66
N LEU A 12 8.89 -6.41 2.39
CA LEU A 12 9.42 -7.51 1.60
C LEU A 12 10.95 -7.45 1.68
N ALA A 13 11.56 -8.48 2.25
CA ALA A 13 13.00 -8.48 2.53
C ALA A 13 13.87 -8.36 1.27
N MET A 14 13.36 -8.78 0.11
CA MET A 14 14.08 -8.66 -1.17
C MET A 14 14.21 -7.22 -1.64
N THR A 15 13.35 -6.32 -1.16
CA THR A 15 13.34 -4.90 -1.55
C THR A 15 13.32 -3.98 -0.32
N PRO A 16 14.35 -4.07 0.55
CA PRO A 16 14.30 -3.36 1.84
C PRO A 16 14.32 -1.85 1.70
N THR A 17 15.07 -1.32 0.74
CA THR A 17 15.14 0.14 0.51
C THR A 17 13.80 0.68 0.02
N TYR A 18 13.19 0.00 -0.94
CA TYR A 18 11.86 0.38 -1.43
C TYR A 18 10.85 0.41 -0.29
N CYS A 19 10.81 -0.65 0.51
CA CYS A 19 9.87 -0.74 1.63
C CYS A 19 10.11 0.37 2.66
N ALA A 20 11.38 0.66 2.96
CA ALA A 20 11.74 1.73 3.90
C ALA A 20 11.31 3.10 3.39
N THR A 21 11.50 3.38 2.09
CA THR A 21 11.06 4.66 1.51
C THR A 21 9.55 4.80 1.53
N LYS A 22 8.81 3.72 1.29
CA LYS A 22 7.35 3.74 1.34
C LYS A 22 6.83 3.90 2.77
N ALA A 23 7.48 3.29 3.75
CA ALA A 23 7.18 3.49 5.17
C ALA A 23 7.42 4.96 5.58
N ALA A 24 8.50 5.56 5.08
CA ALA A 24 8.78 6.97 5.31
C ALA A 24 7.68 7.87 4.73
N ILE A 25 7.18 7.57 3.54
CA ILE A 25 6.09 8.33 2.92
C ILE A 25 4.82 8.24 3.77
N HIS A 26 4.50 7.04 4.27
CA HIS A 26 3.33 6.84 5.14
C HIS A 26 3.44 7.70 6.41
N SER A 27 4.59 7.61 7.09
CA SER A 27 4.83 8.40 8.31
C SER A 27 4.75 9.90 8.05
N TYR A 28 5.39 10.36 6.97
CA TYR A 28 5.37 11.77 6.58
C TYR A 28 3.95 12.25 6.29
N THR A 29 3.15 11.41 5.61
CA THR A 29 1.77 11.74 5.26
C THR A 29 0.91 11.95 6.50
N GLN A 30 1.09 11.12 7.54
CA GLN A 30 0.39 11.29 8.81
C GLN A 30 0.73 12.62 9.47
N SER A 31 2.02 12.96 9.49
CA SER A 31 2.50 14.22 10.07
C SER A 31 1.96 15.42 9.29
N LEU A 32 2.02 15.35 7.96
CA LEU A 32 1.52 16.42 7.09
C LEU A 32 0.02 16.65 7.29
N ARG A 33 -0.75 15.58 7.41
CA ARG A 33 -2.20 15.68 7.67
C ARG A 33 -2.47 16.44 8.96
N TYR A 34 -1.71 16.16 10.01
CA TYR A 34 -1.85 16.87 11.29
C TYR A 34 -1.47 18.35 11.14
N GLN A 35 -0.35 18.64 10.46
CA GLN A 35 0.10 20.01 10.27
C GLN A 35 -0.90 20.88 9.51
N LEU A 36 -1.63 20.26 8.55
CA LEU A 36 -2.58 20.98 7.70
C LEU A 36 -4.03 20.90 8.19
N LYS A 37 -4.26 20.39 9.40
CA LYS A 37 -5.62 20.14 9.93
C LYS A 37 -6.48 21.39 10.04
N SER A 38 -5.87 22.57 10.19
CA SER A 38 -6.58 23.86 10.31
C SER A 38 -6.75 24.58 8.97
N THR A 39 -6.35 23.94 7.87
CA THR A 39 -6.47 24.48 6.52
C THR A 39 -7.55 23.73 5.75
N LYS A 40 -7.83 24.17 4.52
CA LYS A 40 -8.74 23.49 3.61
C LYS A 40 -8.08 22.37 2.81
N VAL A 41 -6.79 22.14 3.01
CA VAL A 41 -6.03 21.12 2.29
C VAL A 41 -6.36 19.74 2.86
N GLU A 42 -6.82 18.84 2.02
CA GLU A 42 -7.03 17.44 2.37
C GLU A 42 -5.81 16.63 1.98
N VAL A 43 -5.29 15.83 2.92
CA VAL A 43 -4.13 14.98 2.69
C VAL A 43 -4.61 13.54 2.59
N VAL A 44 -4.49 12.97 1.39
CA VAL A 44 -4.96 11.62 1.08
C VAL A 44 -3.77 10.75 0.74
N GLU A 45 -3.75 9.55 1.28
CA GLU A 45 -2.73 8.55 1.00
C GLU A 45 -3.32 7.42 0.16
N LEU A 46 -2.73 7.15 -1.00
CA LEU A 46 -3.05 5.98 -1.82
C LEU A 46 -2.08 4.86 -1.44
N ILE A 47 -2.61 3.69 -1.08
CA ILE A 47 -1.83 2.55 -0.60
C ILE A 47 -2.03 1.37 -1.56
N PRO A 48 -1.24 1.29 -2.65
CA PRO A 48 -1.42 0.22 -3.64
C PRO A 48 -0.90 -1.12 -3.15
N PRO A 49 -1.52 -2.22 -3.61
CA PRO A 49 -0.93 -3.55 -3.53
C PRO A 49 0.09 -3.75 -4.66
N TYR A 50 0.55 -4.98 -4.86
CA TYR A 50 1.34 -5.33 -6.04
C TYR A 50 0.43 -5.24 -7.28
N VAL A 51 0.75 -4.33 -8.19
CA VAL A 51 -0.06 -4.04 -9.38
C VAL A 51 0.75 -4.30 -10.64
N GLN A 52 0.10 -4.81 -11.68
CA GLN A 52 0.71 -5.07 -12.99
C GLN A 52 1.09 -3.75 -13.66
N THR A 53 2.36 -3.38 -13.53
CA THR A 53 2.95 -2.18 -14.15
C THR A 53 4.37 -2.51 -14.59
N THR A 54 5.02 -1.56 -15.27
CA THR A 54 6.42 -1.70 -15.68
C THR A 54 7.39 -1.02 -14.71
N LEU A 55 6.92 -0.61 -13.53
CA LEU A 55 7.72 0.12 -12.54
C LEU A 55 9.03 -0.61 -12.18
N MET A 56 8.95 -1.93 -11.97
CA MET A 56 10.10 -2.77 -11.59
C MET A 56 10.55 -3.67 -12.75
N GLY A 57 10.18 -3.31 -13.99
CA GLY A 57 10.53 -4.06 -15.20
C GLY A 57 9.32 -4.70 -15.86
N ASP A 58 9.52 -5.21 -17.08
CA ASP A 58 8.43 -5.78 -17.89
C ASP A 58 7.79 -7.02 -17.26
N GLN A 59 8.56 -7.76 -16.46
CA GLN A 59 8.06 -8.97 -15.80
C GLN A 59 6.92 -8.66 -14.84
N MET A 60 6.94 -7.50 -14.20
CA MET A 60 5.90 -7.10 -13.26
C MET A 60 4.54 -6.93 -13.96
N ALA A 61 4.55 -6.47 -15.20
CA ALA A 61 3.32 -6.25 -15.98
C ALA A 61 2.60 -7.56 -16.34
N GLU A 62 3.32 -8.68 -16.35
CA GLU A 62 2.80 -9.99 -16.73
C GLU A 62 2.67 -10.97 -15.55
N ASP A 63 3.07 -10.55 -14.34
CA ASP A 63 3.02 -11.43 -13.17
C ASP A 63 1.57 -11.71 -12.77
N PRO A 64 1.12 -12.97 -12.79
CA PRO A 64 -0.25 -13.31 -12.41
C PRO A 64 -0.57 -13.07 -10.92
N ARG A 65 0.47 -12.90 -10.07
CA ARG A 65 0.27 -12.58 -8.65
C ARG A 65 -0.08 -11.13 -8.44
N ALA A 66 0.18 -10.26 -9.43
CA ALA A 66 -0.10 -8.84 -9.35
C ALA A 66 -1.55 -8.54 -9.75
N MET A 67 -2.14 -7.55 -9.11
CA MET A 67 -3.47 -7.08 -9.47
C MET A 67 -3.45 -6.43 -10.86
N PRO A 68 -4.40 -6.76 -11.75
CA PRO A 68 -4.49 -6.09 -13.04
C PRO A 68 -4.65 -4.57 -12.86
N LEU A 69 -3.89 -3.79 -13.65
CA LEU A 69 -3.87 -2.34 -13.52
C LEU A 69 -5.27 -1.73 -13.68
N LYS A 70 -6.04 -2.20 -14.67
CA LYS A 70 -7.40 -1.67 -14.88
C LYS A 70 -8.30 -1.90 -13.68
N GLU A 71 -8.25 -3.08 -13.08
CA GLU A 71 -9.05 -3.40 -11.89
C GLU A 71 -8.64 -2.50 -10.72
N PHE A 72 -7.35 -2.27 -10.54
CA PHE A 72 -6.85 -1.38 -9.51
C PHE A 72 -7.39 0.03 -9.68
N ILE A 73 -7.27 0.58 -10.89
CA ILE A 73 -7.73 1.94 -11.18
C ILE A 73 -9.24 2.06 -10.99
N ASP A 74 -10.01 1.08 -11.48
CA ASP A 74 -11.47 1.09 -11.34
C ASP A 74 -11.89 1.08 -9.87
N GLU A 75 -11.25 0.26 -9.06
CA GLU A 75 -11.57 0.19 -7.62
C GLU A 75 -11.17 1.48 -6.90
N VAL A 76 -10.00 2.05 -7.20
CA VAL A 76 -9.56 3.33 -6.63
C VAL A 76 -10.56 4.44 -6.96
N MET A 77 -10.97 4.54 -8.22
CA MET A 77 -11.94 5.57 -8.62
C MET A 77 -13.29 5.38 -7.94
N SER A 78 -13.73 4.14 -7.77
CA SER A 78 -14.96 3.83 -7.04
C SER A 78 -14.88 4.28 -5.58
N ILE A 79 -13.76 4.06 -4.92
CA ILE A 79 -13.55 4.49 -3.53
C ILE A 79 -13.56 6.01 -3.44
N LEU A 80 -12.87 6.70 -4.35
CA LEU A 80 -12.83 8.15 -4.37
C LEU A 80 -14.23 8.77 -4.54
N GLN A 81 -15.08 8.13 -5.34
CA GLN A 81 -16.44 8.59 -5.55
C GLN A 81 -17.36 8.31 -4.36
N SER A 82 -17.23 7.12 -3.75
CA SER A 82 -18.12 6.69 -2.66
C SER A 82 -17.69 7.17 -1.28
N GLN A 83 -16.40 7.48 -1.11
CA GLN A 83 -15.82 7.90 0.17
C GLN A 83 -14.99 9.17 -0.01
N PRO A 84 -15.63 10.32 -0.29
CA PRO A 84 -14.87 11.55 -0.60
C PRO A 84 -14.04 12.07 0.57
N ASP A 85 -14.33 11.67 1.80
CA ASP A 85 -13.60 12.09 3.00
C ASP A 85 -12.56 11.06 3.46
N ALA A 86 -12.30 10.02 2.67
CA ALA A 86 -11.34 8.99 3.06
C ALA A 86 -9.93 9.56 3.14
N LYS A 87 -9.23 9.24 4.21
CA LYS A 87 -7.83 9.64 4.42
C LYS A 87 -6.86 8.68 3.75
N GLU A 88 -7.23 7.42 3.65
CA GLU A 88 -6.47 6.37 3.01
C GLU A 88 -7.34 5.70 1.95
N ILE A 89 -6.76 5.47 0.78
CA ILE A 89 -7.42 4.74 -0.31
C ILE A 89 -6.76 3.37 -0.41
N CYS A 90 -7.50 2.35 0.02
CA CYS A 90 -7.04 0.96 0.01
C CYS A 90 -8.00 0.12 -0.81
N VAL A 91 -7.50 -0.53 -1.86
CA VAL A 91 -8.27 -1.57 -2.54
C VAL A 91 -8.22 -2.85 -1.72
N LYS A 92 -9.17 -3.75 -1.92
CA LYS A 92 -9.29 -4.97 -1.10
C LYS A 92 -8.02 -5.83 -1.12
N ASN A 93 -7.32 -5.86 -2.25
CA ASN A 93 -6.09 -6.66 -2.39
C ASN A 93 -4.97 -6.21 -1.44
N VAL A 94 -4.99 -4.97 -0.95
CA VAL A 94 -3.97 -4.49 -0.02
C VAL A 94 -4.35 -4.67 1.44
N TYR A 95 -5.59 -5.03 1.75
CA TYR A 95 -6.05 -5.16 3.12
C TYR A 95 -5.18 -6.07 3.99
N PRO A 96 -4.75 -7.27 3.52
CA PRO A 96 -3.90 -8.12 4.36
C PRO A 96 -2.60 -7.44 4.77
N LEU A 97 -2.00 -6.65 3.89
CA LEU A 97 -0.78 -5.89 4.19
C LEU A 97 -1.08 -4.71 5.12
N ARG A 98 -2.08 -3.91 4.75
CA ARG A 98 -2.40 -2.68 5.49
C ARG A 98 -2.79 -2.96 6.93
N PHE A 99 -3.53 -4.02 7.19
CA PHE A 99 -4.08 -4.30 8.50
C PHE A 99 -3.38 -5.44 9.24
N ALA A 100 -2.23 -5.90 8.75
CA ALA A 100 -1.50 -7.01 9.36
C ALA A 100 -1.13 -6.74 10.82
N ALA A 101 -0.60 -5.55 11.11
CA ALA A 101 -0.19 -5.18 12.47
C ALA A 101 -1.37 -5.06 13.42
N GLU A 102 -2.55 -4.70 12.92
CA GLU A 102 -3.76 -4.57 13.72
C GLU A 102 -4.34 -5.92 14.15
N SER A 103 -3.90 -7.00 13.52
CA SER A 103 -4.32 -8.37 13.84
C SER A 103 -3.56 -8.98 15.01
N GLY A 104 -2.57 -8.26 15.56
CA GLY A 104 -1.73 -8.71 16.66
C GLY A 104 -0.35 -9.17 16.20
N GLN A 105 0.59 -9.17 17.16
CA GLN A 105 2.01 -9.43 16.84
C GLN A 105 2.25 -10.82 16.24
N GLU A 106 1.60 -11.84 16.79
CA GLU A 106 1.79 -13.21 16.28
C GLU A 106 1.30 -13.35 14.82
N LYS A 107 0.14 -12.79 14.54
CA LYS A 107 -0.42 -12.84 13.17
C LYS A 107 0.41 -12.01 12.21
N TYR A 108 0.92 -10.87 12.67
CA TYR A 108 1.81 -10.04 11.87
C TYR A 108 3.09 -10.82 11.50
N GLU A 109 3.74 -11.42 12.47
CA GLU A 109 4.98 -12.18 12.24
C GLU A 109 4.75 -13.37 11.31
N SER A 110 3.65 -14.08 11.50
CA SER A 110 3.27 -15.20 10.64
C SER A 110 3.04 -14.73 9.20
N PHE A 111 2.32 -13.63 9.02
CA PHE A 111 2.05 -13.06 7.71
C PHE A 111 3.35 -12.58 7.05
N PHE A 112 4.20 -11.87 7.80
CA PHE A 112 5.50 -11.41 7.32
C PHE A 112 6.33 -12.59 6.80
N GLN A 113 6.41 -13.67 7.58
CA GLN A 113 7.16 -14.84 7.18
C GLN A 113 6.58 -15.49 5.93
N GLN A 114 5.27 -15.67 5.86
CA GLN A 114 4.61 -16.27 4.70
C GLN A 114 4.82 -15.42 3.44
N LEU A 115 4.69 -14.11 3.56
CA LEU A 115 4.90 -13.21 2.43
C LEU A 115 6.32 -13.33 1.90
N ASN A 116 7.30 -13.28 2.78
CA ASN A 116 8.71 -13.32 2.39
C ASN A 116 9.11 -14.69 1.86
N ASP A 117 8.62 -15.76 2.45
CA ASP A 117 8.89 -17.12 1.97
C ASP A 117 8.32 -17.31 0.56
N SER A 118 7.11 -16.83 0.30
CA SER A 118 6.46 -17.00 -1.01
C SER A 118 7.14 -16.21 -2.12
N MET A 119 7.76 -15.08 -1.80
CA MET A 119 8.41 -14.22 -2.78
C MET A 119 9.91 -14.52 -2.93
N HIS A 120 10.49 -15.26 -1.99
CA HIS A 120 11.92 -15.55 -1.96
C HIS A 120 12.28 -16.79 -2.78
N GLY A 121 11.36 -17.69 -2.94
CA GLY A 121 11.59 -18.92 -3.68
C GLY A 121 11.30 -18.74 -5.14
#